data_51048b26cb09ee2167e8f4e44f9a2009
#
_entry.id   51048b26cb09ee2167e8f4e44f9a2009
#
_cell.length_a   1.000
_cell.length_b   1.000
_cell.length_c   1.000
_cell.angle_alpha   90.00
_cell.angle_beta   90.00
_cell.angle_gamma   90.00
#
_symmetry.space_group_name_H-M   'P 1'
#
loop_
_entity.id
_entity.type
_entity.pdbx_description
1 polymer ?
#
loop_
_entity_poly.entity_id
_entity_poly.type
_entity_poly.pdbx_seq_one_letter_code
_entity_poly.pdbx_strand_id
1 'polypeptide(L)'
;MTTADAAYRVLIVDDDAKMTEDLRGLLTEELADLGVIQFEVEQDFATAEERLNQEDFDLVILDVRDVTEGSPSADAEGRGRELYKKIASVRWVPVVFFTGVPQQVRGLEEPPLIRVVTKNALDDIAPAVREGLLSGVPALTRRISGLVERQVRDFMRDVVAPHWTEMAAADPNEIAPVIVNRLAAWLKENGLHELDRVVEGDLVATARRSEAARVYLMPPVTHHLTATDLLIDPQGGWWLVLTPACDLYEDRPESRVSKPRVAKVQYVHLAKADRVFTDEGNSSESPPIISWQSSAKSNRDKGLAQRAFRVDDNRYRALPRYLDVPDLVIDFENVSSVALDEARGWKRVATLDSPFSEAMLIAYSRSVGRIGTPDLSFDEVQMRLGLTKPKSGSFPEQLSSAPQNGAVISP
;
A
#
# COMPACT_ATOMS: atom_id res chain seq x y z
N MET A 1 -1.94 9.82 30.03
CA MET A 1 -1.61 8.57 30.71
C MET A 1 -0.20 8.20 30.30
N THR A 2 0.71 8.28 31.22
CA THR A 2 2.14 7.99 31.07
C THR A 2 2.33 6.56 30.58
N THR A 3 3.22 6.36 29.64
CA THR A 3 3.62 5.13 28.95
C THR A 3 4.28 4.05 29.87
N ALA A 4 4.00 4.06 31.15
CA ALA A 4 4.76 3.37 32.18
C ALA A 4 4.26 1.96 32.59
N ASP A 5 3.24 1.39 31.93
CA ASP A 5 2.64 0.12 32.39
C ASP A 5 2.60 -1.02 31.35
N ALA A 6 3.24 -0.89 30.21
CA ALA A 6 3.33 -2.00 29.26
C ALA A 6 4.66 -2.73 29.48
N ALA A 7 4.61 -3.88 30.17
CA ALA A 7 5.75 -4.79 30.24
C ALA A 7 6.15 -5.21 28.81
N TYR A 8 7.41 -5.04 28.45
CA TYR A 8 7.94 -5.61 27.21
C TYR A 8 8.24 -7.10 27.41
N ARG A 9 7.98 -7.92 26.41
CA ARG A 9 8.36 -9.33 26.38
C ARG A 9 9.47 -9.54 25.35
N VAL A 10 10.62 -10.00 25.78
CA VAL A 10 11.79 -10.24 24.94
C VAL A 10 12.15 -11.72 24.99
N LEU A 11 12.19 -12.37 23.84
CA LEU A 11 12.64 -13.75 23.70
C LEU A 11 14.13 -13.78 23.37
N ILE A 12 14.90 -14.53 24.14
CA ILE A 12 16.32 -14.79 23.88
C ILE A 12 16.43 -16.26 23.42
N VAL A 13 16.95 -16.46 22.22
CA VAL A 13 17.15 -17.77 21.60
C VAL A 13 18.65 -18.00 21.39
N ASP A 14 19.23 -18.84 22.19
CA ASP A 14 20.66 -19.21 22.13
C ASP A 14 20.85 -20.54 22.84
N ASP A 15 21.56 -21.50 22.27
CA ASP A 15 21.83 -22.83 22.81
C ASP A 15 22.85 -22.84 23.99
N ASP A 16 23.56 -21.74 24.21
CA ASP A 16 24.48 -21.56 25.34
C ASP A 16 23.73 -21.03 26.58
N ALA A 17 23.39 -21.93 27.50
CA ALA A 17 22.67 -21.58 28.72
C ALA A 17 23.40 -20.54 29.60
N LYS A 18 24.73 -20.53 29.60
CA LYS A 18 25.52 -19.56 30.36
C LYS A 18 25.43 -18.19 29.69
N MET A 19 25.57 -18.16 28.39
CA MET A 19 25.46 -16.90 27.60
C MET A 19 24.10 -16.26 27.78
N THR A 20 23.01 -17.05 27.72
CA THR A 20 21.65 -16.53 27.90
C THR A 20 21.40 -15.96 29.29
N GLU A 21 21.96 -16.58 30.36
CA GLU A 21 21.82 -16.07 31.73
C GLU A 21 22.64 -14.80 31.96
N ASP A 22 23.88 -14.74 31.46
CA ASP A 22 24.75 -13.57 31.55
C ASP A 22 24.12 -12.41 30.77
N LEU A 23 23.59 -12.68 29.58
CA LEU A 23 22.90 -11.69 28.74
C LEU A 23 21.62 -11.14 29.40
N ARG A 24 20.80 -12.03 29.98
CA ARG A 24 19.59 -11.66 30.73
C ARG A 24 19.93 -10.74 31.90
N GLY A 25 20.98 -11.07 32.66
CA GLY A 25 21.45 -10.25 33.76
C GLY A 25 21.86 -8.85 33.33
N LEU A 26 22.71 -8.76 32.29
CA LEU A 26 23.17 -7.52 31.71
C LEU A 26 22.00 -6.64 31.22
N LEU A 27 21.11 -7.21 30.42
CA LEU A 27 19.98 -6.46 29.86
C LEU A 27 18.98 -6.00 30.92
N THR A 28 18.79 -6.78 31.99
CA THR A 28 17.92 -6.38 33.10
C THR A 28 18.46 -5.15 33.82
N GLU A 29 19.79 -5.03 33.96
CA GLU A 29 20.43 -3.88 34.57
C GLU A 29 20.44 -2.65 33.64
N GLU A 30 20.92 -2.83 32.41
CA GLU A 30 21.12 -1.75 31.44
C GLU A 30 19.81 -1.14 30.91
N LEU A 31 18.69 -1.87 30.94
CA LEU A 31 17.39 -1.44 30.42
C LEU A 31 16.37 -1.17 31.54
N ALA A 32 16.79 -1.10 32.80
CA ALA A 32 15.90 -0.91 33.95
C ALA A 32 15.06 0.38 33.87
N ASP A 33 15.54 1.41 33.16
CA ASP A 33 14.85 2.67 32.93
C ASP A 33 13.67 2.56 31.95
N LEU A 34 13.57 1.49 31.15
CA LEU A 34 12.46 1.26 30.23
C LEU A 34 11.21 0.65 30.91
N GLY A 35 11.26 0.41 32.20
CA GLY A 35 10.19 -0.20 32.98
C GLY A 35 10.33 -1.74 33.05
N VAL A 36 9.21 -2.44 33.13
CA VAL A 36 9.22 -3.90 33.28
C VAL A 36 9.49 -4.58 31.93
N ILE A 37 10.62 -5.30 31.85
CA ILE A 37 10.95 -6.16 30.71
C ILE A 37 10.97 -7.60 31.19
N GLN A 38 10.19 -8.47 30.56
CA GLN A 38 10.19 -9.91 30.79
C GLN A 38 11.10 -10.56 29.77
N PHE A 39 12.25 -11.03 30.22
CA PHE A 39 13.19 -11.82 29.42
C PHE A 39 12.85 -13.31 29.55
N GLU A 40 12.52 -13.93 28.44
CA GLU A 40 12.25 -15.35 28.32
C GLU A 40 13.35 -15.99 27.48
N VAL A 41 13.81 -17.17 27.93
CA VAL A 41 14.94 -17.84 27.30
C VAL A 41 14.47 -19.13 26.67
N GLU A 42 14.94 -19.42 25.48
CA GLU A 42 14.74 -20.68 24.80
C GLU A 42 16.07 -21.15 24.20
N GLN A 43 16.44 -22.41 24.53
CA GLN A 43 17.68 -23.01 24.06
C GLN A 43 17.48 -23.87 22.81
N ASP A 44 16.26 -24.34 22.59
CA ASP A 44 15.89 -25.11 21.41
C ASP A 44 15.18 -24.25 20.36
N PHE A 45 15.75 -24.21 19.18
CA PHE A 45 15.23 -23.39 18.07
C PHE A 45 13.86 -23.86 17.59
N ALA A 46 13.55 -25.18 17.68
CA ALA A 46 12.24 -25.69 17.29
C ALA A 46 11.16 -25.25 18.27
N THR A 47 11.45 -25.32 19.58
CA THR A 47 10.56 -24.81 20.62
C THR A 47 10.39 -23.30 20.53
N ALA A 48 11.47 -22.56 20.24
CA ALA A 48 11.39 -21.11 19.99
C ALA A 48 10.46 -20.77 18.83
N GLU A 49 10.50 -21.54 17.74
CA GLU A 49 9.60 -21.40 16.60
C GLU A 49 8.13 -21.62 17.00
N GLU A 50 7.84 -22.68 17.77
CA GLU A 50 6.47 -22.94 18.26
C GLU A 50 5.96 -21.81 19.14
N ARG A 51 6.79 -21.32 20.04
CA ARG A 51 6.45 -20.19 20.94
C ARG A 51 6.19 -18.92 20.17
N LEU A 52 7.02 -18.57 19.17
CA LEU A 52 6.84 -17.42 18.33
C LEU A 52 5.55 -17.48 17.48
N ASN A 53 5.07 -18.68 17.18
CA ASN A 53 3.78 -18.87 16.52
C ASN A 53 2.57 -18.69 17.46
N GLN A 54 2.73 -18.95 18.74
CA GLN A 54 1.63 -19.00 19.72
C GLN A 54 1.59 -17.79 20.65
N GLU A 55 2.73 -17.16 20.92
CA GLU A 55 2.88 -16.10 21.90
C GLU A 55 3.34 -14.79 21.25
N ASP A 56 2.98 -13.66 21.88
CA ASP A 56 3.40 -12.33 21.44
C ASP A 56 4.68 -11.90 22.15
N PHE A 57 5.70 -11.57 21.37
CA PHE A 57 6.94 -10.94 21.82
C PHE A 57 7.10 -9.57 21.19
N ASP A 58 7.81 -8.68 21.87
CA ASP A 58 8.10 -7.32 21.43
C ASP A 58 9.45 -7.22 20.69
N LEU A 59 10.35 -8.15 21.00
CA LEU A 59 11.67 -8.24 20.38
C LEU A 59 12.21 -9.66 20.54
N VAL A 60 13.00 -10.10 19.57
CA VAL A 60 13.72 -11.37 19.62
C VAL A 60 15.22 -11.13 19.57
N ILE A 61 15.98 -11.71 20.50
CA ILE A 61 17.43 -11.80 20.42
C ILE A 61 17.76 -13.21 19.95
N LEU A 62 18.51 -13.34 18.86
CA LEU A 62 18.68 -14.59 18.15
C LEU A 62 20.15 -14.88 17.87
N ASP A 63 20.66 -16.01 18.35
CA ASP A 63 21.93 -16.56 17.86
C ASP A 63 21.75 -17.20 16.47
N VAL A 64 22.80 -17.17 15.69
CA VAL A 64 22.83 -17.75 14.32
C VAL A 64 23.32 -19.20 14.33
N ARG A 65 24.05 -19.60 15.36
CA ARG A 65 24.57 -20.96 15.52
C ARG A 65 23.70 -21.79 16.44
N ASP A 66 23.25 -22.93 15.94
CA ASP A 66 22.76 -24.04 16.76
C ASP A 66 23.88 -25.09 16.80
N VAL A 67 24.51 -25.23 17.97
CA VAL A 67 25.64 -26.18 18.23
C VAL A 67 25.13 -27.42 18.95
N THR A 68 23.83 -27.64 19.10
CA THR A 68 23.32 -28.84 19.78
C THR A 68 23.81 -30.10 19.10
N GLU A 69 24.72 -30.74 19.85
CA GLU A 69 25.32 -32.07 19.76
C GLU A 69 25.49 -32.76 18.40
N GLY A 70 26.73 -32.84 17.98
CA GLY A 70 27.27 -34.02 17.29
C GLY A 70 27.33 -34.00 15.76
N SER A 71 27.03 -32.90 15.11
CA SER A 71 27.25 -32.80 13.67
C SER A 71 27.94 -31.50 13.28
N PRO A 72 29.19 -31.54 12.83
CA PRO A 72 29.80 -30.42 12.12
C PRO A 72 29.27 -30.45 10.68
N SER A 73 27.97 -30.26 10.49
CA SER A 73 27.39 -30.13 9.16
C SER A 73 27.18 -28.64 8.83
N ALA A 74 27.43 -28.30 7.60
CA ALA A 74 27.14 -26.97 7.04
C ALA A 74 25.68 -26.52 7.26
N ASP A 75 24.81 -27.42 7.70
CA ASP A 75 23.39 -27.19 8.00
C ASP A 75 23.17 -26.47 9.36
N ALA A 76 24.06 -26.61 10.33
CA ALA A 76 23.95 -25.93 11.64
C ALA A 76 24.14 -24.40 11.51
N GLU A 77 24.94 -23.95 10.56
CA GLU A 77 25.22 -22.52 10.33
C GLU A 77 24.01 -21.76 9.77
N GLY A 78 22.97 -22.45 9.31
CA GLY A 78 21.79 -21.85 8.67
C GLY A 78 20.57 -21.67 9.58
N ARG A 79 20.48 -22.38 10.73
CA ARG A 79 19.23 -22.47 11.50
C ARG A 79 18.74 -21.15 12.07
N GLY A 80 19.60 -20.32 12.62
CA GLY A 80 19.20 -18.98 13.07
C GLY A 80 18.68 -18.12 11.94
N ARG A 81 19.26 -18.23 10.74
CA ARG A 81 18.78 -17.55 9.54
C ARG A 81 17.46 -18.12 9.03
N GLU A 82 17.27 -19.42 9.14
CA GLU A 82 15.99 -20.07 8.81
C GLU A 82 14.90 -19.68 9.80
N LEU A 83 15.21 -19.69 11.10
CA LEU A 83 14.28 -19.21 12.12
C LEU A 83 13.91 -17.75 11.88
N TYR A 84 14.87 -16.88 11.55
CA TYR A 84 14.57 -15.49 11.18
C TYR A 84 13.60 -15.41 9.99
N LYS A 85 13.81 -16.18 8.91
CA LYS A 85 12.88 -16.21 7.78
C LYS A 85 11.49 -16.65 8.19
N LYS A 86 11.37 -17.60 9.10
CA LYS A 86 10.09 -18.04 9.66
C LYS A 86 9.47 -16.96 10.54
N ILE A 87 10.23 -16.34 11.45
CA ILE A 87 9.77 -15.20 12.25
C ILE A 87 9.22 -14.10 11.32
N ALA A 88 9.99 -13.68 10.32
CA ALA A 88 9.60 -12.65 9.38
C ALA A 88 8.35 -13.01 8.55
N SER A 89 8.06 -14.30 8.36
CA SER A 89 6.87 -14.76 7.65
C SER A 89 5.61 -14.85 8.51
N VAL A 90 5.77 -14.98 9.83
CA VAL A 90 4.65 -15.21 10.78
C VAL A 90 4.35 -13.96 11.60
N ARG A 91 5.41 -13.29 12.06
CA ARG A 91 5.28 -12.09 12.91
C ARG A 91 6.35 -11.07 12.56
N TRP A 92 5.96 -9.82 12.58
CA TRP A 92 6.87 -8.73 12.36
C TRP A 92 7.26 -8.10 13.71
N VAL A 93 8.44 -8.49 14.21
CA VAL A 93 9.00 -7.99 15.45
C VAL A 93 10.46 -7.61 15.22
N PRO A 94 11.01 -6.61 15.94
CA PRO A 94 12.43 -6.31 15.88
C PRO A 94 13.27 -7.54 16.27
N VAL A 95 14.35 -7.77 15.53
CA VAL A 95 15.29 -8.89 15.77
C VAL A 95 16.69 -8.34 15.97
N VAL A 96 17.32 -8.76 17.07
CA VAL A 96 18.73 -8.49 17.32
C VAL A 96 19.48 -9.82 17.19
N PHE A 97 20.26 -9.96 16.11
CA PHE A 97 21.19 -11.06 15.98
C PHE A 97 22.36 -10.85 16.95
N PHE A 98 22.53 -11.75 17.91
CA PHE A 98 23.66 -11.74 18.83
C PHE A 98 24.53 -12.96 18.58
N THR A 99 25.55 -12.81 17.73
CA THR A 99 26.21 -13.97 17.12
C THR A 99 27.73 -13.86 17.06
N GLY A 100 28.39 -15.03 17.09
CA GLY A 100 29.84 -15.14 16.82
C GLY A 100 30.19 -15.11 15.33
N VAL A 101 29.20 -15.15 14.41
CA VAL A 101 29.39 -15.22 12.95
C VAL A 101 28.59 -14.13 12.21
N PRO A 102 28.86 -12.85 12.50
CA PRO A 102 28.06 -11.73 12.00
C PRO A 102 28.02 -11.64 10.47
N GLN A 103 29.05 -12.15 9.76
CA GLN A 103 29.12 -12.14 8.30
C GLN A 103 27.97 -12.89 7.62
N GLN A 104 27.33 -13.85 8.30
CA GLN A 104 26.22 -14.62 7.76
C GLN A 104 24.92 -13.82 7.71
N VAL A 105 24.76 -12.81 8.56
CA VAL A 105 23.53 -12.04 8.74
C VAL A 105 23.68 -10.54 8.48
N ARG A 106 24.88 -10.01 8.25
CA ARG A 106 25.10 -8.58 7.97
C ARG A 106 24.27 -8.06 6.80
N GLY A 107 24.04 -8.89 5.78
CA GLY A 107 23.18 -8.52 4.65
C GLY A 107 21.70 -8.39 4.98
N LEU A 108 21.28 -8.71 6.20
CA LEU A 108 19.91 -8.56 6.71
C LEU A 108 19.76 -7.33 7.61
N GLU A 109 20.85 -6.62 7.91
CA GLU A 109 20.81 -5.49 8.84
C GLU A 109 19.97 -4.35 8.30
N GLU A 110 18.94 -3.95 9.03
CA GLU A 110 17.98 -2.90 8.70
C GLU A 110 17.52 -2.17 9.99
N PRO A 111 18.36 -1.28 10.53
CA PRO A 111 18.02 -0.58 11.77
C PRO A 111 16.75 0.28 11.63
N PRO A 112 15.91 0.41 12.65
CA PRO A 112 16.00 -0.18 14.00
C PRO A 112 15.42 -1.60 14.13
N LEU A 113 14.98 -2.21 13.03
CA LEU A 113 14.20 -3.45 13.04
C LEU A 113 15.08 -4.69 13.10
N ILE A 114 16.21 -4.65 12.43
CA ILE A 114 17.17 -5.75 12.39
C ILE A 114 18.55 -5.18 12.71
N ARG A 115 19.12 -5.65 13.83
CA ARG A 115 20.46 -5.30 14.26
C ARG A 115 21.34 -6.53 14.35
N VAL A 116 22.61 -6.37 14.06
CA VAL A 116 23.61 -7.43 14.16
C VAL A 116 24.68 -7.02 15.16
N VAL A 117 24.73 -7.70 16.29
CA VAL A 117 25.70 -7.50 17.37
C VAL A 117 26.57 -8.74 17.48
N THR A 118 27.86 -8.55 17.57
CA THR A 118 28.80 -9.67 17.75
C THR A 118 28.91 -10.06 19.22
N LYS A 119 29.02 -11.35 19.52
CA LYS A 119 29.18 -11.86 20.92
C LYS A 119 30.42 -11.28 21.64
N ASN A 120 31.37 -10.71 20.88
CA ASN A 120 32.55 -10.03 21.44
C ASN A 120 32.31 -8.55 21.79
N ALA A 121 31.20 -7.98 21.40
CA ALA A 121 30.82 -6.56 21.61
C ALA A 121 29.59 -6.49 22.54
N LEU A 122 29.72 -6.99 23.78
CA LEU A 122 28.63 -7.03 24.74
C LEU A 122 28.06 -5.66 25.08
N ASP A 123 28.88 -4.61 25.01
CA ASP A 123 28.44 -3.24 25.30
C ASP A 123 27.43 -2.71 24.25
N ASP A 124 27.40 -3.30 23.05
CA ASP A 124 26.52 -2.87 21.95
C ASP A 124 25.14 -3.53 22.00
N ILE A 125 24.93 -4.59 22.81
CA ILE A 125 23.68 -5.34 22.82
C ILE A 125 22.52 -4.56 23.46
N ALA A 126 22.75 -3.92 24.60
CA ALA A 126 21.73 -3.15 25.29
C ALA A 126 21.26 -1.94 24.47
N PRO A 127 22.15 -1.15 23.82
CA PRO A 127 21.75 -0.13 22.86
C PRO A 127 20.90 -0.68 21.70
N ALA A 128 21.27 -1.83 21.13
CA ALA A 128 20.52 -2.42 20.02
C ALA A 128 19.11 -2.88 20.42
N VAL A 129 18.98 -3.52 21.58
CA VAL A 129 17.69 -3.92 22.15
C VAL A 129 16.82 -2.69 22.46
N ARG A 130 17.40 -1.67 23.08
CA ARG A 130 16.72 -0.40 23.36
C ARG A 130 16.18 0.24 22.09
N GLU A 131 16.98 0.33 21.04
CA GLU A 131 16.58 0.89 19.75
C GLU A 131 15.39 0.12 19.17
N GLY A 132 15.43 -1.21 19.19
CA GLY A 132 14.33 -2.06 18.71
C GLY A 132 13.04 -1.88 19.52
N LEU A 133 13.11 -1.87 20.85
CA LEU A 133 11.95 -1.68 21.72
C LEU A 133 11.34 -0.28 21.59
N LEU A 134 12.17 0.76 21.42
CA LEU A 134 11.73 2.15 21.27
C LEU A 134 11.42 2.54 19.82
N SER A 135 11.58 1.63 18.86
CA SER A 135 11.27 1.89 17.43
C SER A 135 9.80 2.28 17.16
N GLY A 136 8.91 2.04 18.10
CA GLY A 136 7.47 2.19 17.95
C GLY A 136 6.79 0.96 17.34
N VAL A 137 7.55 0.05 16.72
CA VAL A 137 7.02 -1.17 16.08
C VAL A 137 6.31 -2.09 17.07
N PRO A 138 6.88 -2.44 18.24
CA PRO A 138 6.20 -3.29 19.21
C PRO A 138 4.87 -2.69 19.68
N ALA A 139 4.86 -1.40 19.96
CA ALA A 139 3.65 -0.69 20.37
C ALA A 139 2.58 -0.69 19.27
N LEU A 140 2.97 -0.44 18.02
CA LEU A 140 2.07 -0.45 16.87
C LEU A 140 1.48 -1.85 16.64
N THR A 141 2.31 -2.89 16.64
CA THR A 141 1.89 -4.28 16.43
C THR A 141 0.89 -4.71 17.50
N ARG A 142 1.18 -4.49 18.78
CA ARG A 142 0.26 -4.81 19.89
C ARG A 142 -1.09 -4.08 19.75
N ARG A 143 -1.08 -2.83 19.30
CA ARG A 143 -2.32 -2.03 19.11
C ARG A 143 -3.17 -2.58 17.98
N ILE A 144 -2.55 -2.91 16.84
CA ILE A 144 -3.26 -3.47 15.69
C ILE A 144 -3.85 -4.83 16.07
N SER A 145 -3.06 -5.72 16.67
CA SER A 145 -3.52 -7.05 17.11
C SER A 145 -4.68 -6.94 18.11
N GLY A 146 -4.52 -6.12 19.15
CA GLY A 146 -5.58 -5.92 20.14
C GLY A 146 -6.85 -5.27 19.57
N LEU A 147 -6.71 -4.42 18.54
CA LEU A 147 -7.85 -3.86 17.84
C LEU A 147 -8.62 -4.93 17.06
N VAL A 148 -7.91 -5.75 16.30
CA VAL A 148 -8.49 -6.86 15.53
C VAL A 148 -9.18 -7.86 16.45
N GLU A 149 -8.52 -8.28 17.53
CA GLU A 149 -9.08 -9.21 18.51
C GLU A 149 -10.35 -8.69 19.18
N ARG A 150 -10.37 -7.42 19.58
CA ARG A 150 -11.57 -6.79 20.15
C ARG A 150 -12.71 -6.83 19.16
N GLN A 151 -12.46 -6.48 17.89
CA GLN A 151 -13.51 -6.45 16.87
C GLN A 151 -14.07 -7.85 16.56
N VAL A 152 -13.20 -8.85 16.48
CA VAL A 152 -13.63 -10.24 16.31
C VAL A 152 -14.48 -10.69 17.52
N ARG A 153 -14.03 -10.44 18.75
CA ARG A 153 -14.75 -10.79 19.98
C ARG A 153 -16.10 -10.10 20.06
N ASP A 154 -16.15 -8.80 19.79
CA ASP A 154 -17.40 -8.05 19.84
C ASP A 154 -18.39 -8.53 18.78
N PHE A 155 -17.91 -8.83 17.57
CA PHE A 155 -18.76 -9.40 16.52
C PHE A 155 -19.27 -10.79 16.89
N MET A 156 -18.42 -11.66 17.45
CA MET A 156 -18.83 -12.99 17.92
C MET A 156 -19.88 -12.90 19.01
N ARG A 157 -19.71 -11.99 19.99
CA ARG A 157 -20.65 -11.80 21.10
C ARG A 157 -21.96 -11.19 20.65
N ASP A 158 -21.92 -10.13 19.84
CA ASP A 158 -23.10 -9.28 19.58
C ASP A 158 -23.88 -9.75 18.35
N VAL A 159 -23.25 -10.48 17.42
CA VAL A 159 -23.87 -10.91 16.17
C VAL A 159 -23.95 -12.43 16.06
N VAL A 160 -22.82 -13.13 16.20
CA VAL A 160 -22.78 -14.58 15.96
C VAL A 160 -23.50 -15.35 17.07
N ALA A 161 -23.24 -15.04 18.34
CA ALA A 161 -23.79 -15.77 19.46
C ALA A 161 -25.32 -15.71 19.52
N PRO A 162 -26.02 -14.56 19.34
CA PRO A 162 -27.46 -14.48 19.29
C PRO A 162 -28.12 -15.25 18.14
N HIS A 163 -27.40 -15.37 17.01
CA HIS A 163 -27.88 -16.03 15.79
C HIS A 163 -27.25 -17.41 15.56
N TRP A 164 -26.60 -17.98 16.58
CA TRP A 164 -25.78 -19.18 16.42
C TRP A 164 -26.60 -20.36 15.84
N THR A 165 -27.81 -20.56 16.27
CA THR A 165 -28.65 -21.68 15.81
C THR A 165 -28.96 -21.57 14.30
N GLU A 166 -29.19 -20.35 13.81
CA GLU A 166 -29.46 -20.10 12.40
C GLU A 166 -28.17 -20.24 11.58
N MET A 167 -27.08 -19.67 12.07
CA MET A 167 -25.77 -19.68 11.41
C MET A 167 -25.15 -21.08 11.44
N ALA A 168 -25.31 -21.86 12.49
CA ALA A 168 -24.78 -23.21 12.59
C ALA A 168 -25.52 -24.21 11.68
N ALA A 169 -26.76 -23.89 11.25
CA ALA A 169 -27.48 -24.65 10.25
C ALA A 169 -27.02 -24.34 8.80
N ALA A 170 -26.35 -23.21 8.62
CA ALA A 170 -25.71 -22.83 7.36
C ALA A 170 -24.34 -23.51 7.21
N ASP A 171 -23.81 -23.53 5.98
CA ASP A 171 -22.44 -24.02 5.76
C ASP A 171 -21.45 -23.12 6.54
N PRO A 172 -20.55 -23.68 7.39
CA PRO A 172 -19.50 -22.92 8.06
C PRO A 172 -18.67 -22.06 7.11
N ASN A 173 -18.56 -22.43 5.84
CA ASN A 173 -17.89 -21.66 4.80
C ASN A 173 -18.62 -20.33 4.47
N GLU A 174 -19.90 -20.18 4.82
CA GLU A 174 -20.67 -18.94 4.64
C GLU A 174 -20.45 -17.95 5.78
N ILE A 175 -20.07 -18.41 6.97
CA ILE A 175 -19.85 -17.56 8.15
C ILE A 175 -18.54 -16.80 8.05
N ALA A 176 -17.47 -17.47 7.63
CA ALA A 176 -16.14 -16.88 7.55
C ALA A 176 -16.09 -15.60 6.66
N PRO A 177 -16.65 -15.59 5.44
CA PRO A 177 -16.73 -14.37 4.63
C PRO A 177 -17.48 -13.21 5.30
N VAL A 178 -18.53 -13.48 6.08
CA VAL A 178 -19.28 -12.44 6.80
C VAL A 178 -18.40 -11.77 7.86
N ILE A 179 -17.66 -12.57 8.63
CA ILE A 179 -16.73 -12.08 9.65
C ILE A 179 -15.61 -11.24 8.98
N VAL A 180 -14.97 -11.76 7.94
CA VAL A 180 -13.89 -11.11 7.24
C VAL A 180 -14.34 -9.79 6.62
N ASN A 181 -15.49 -9.77 5.92
CA ASN A 181 -16.01 -8.56 5.30
C ASN A 181 -16.37 -7.49 6.34
N ARG A 182 -16.99 -7.91 7.45
CA ARG A 182 -17.34 -6.99 8.54
C ARG A 182 -16.11 -6.40 9.20
N LEU A 183 -15.09 -7.22 9.47
CA LEU A 183 -13.82 -6.79 10.05
C LEU A 183 -13.10 -5.81 9.12
N ALA A 184 -12.98 -6.14 7.82
CA ALA A 184 -12.36 -5.27 6.84
C ALA A 184 -13.06 -3.91 6.73
N ALA A 185 -14.40 -3.90 6.66
CA ALA A 185 -15.19 -2.68 6.62
C ALA A 185 -15.03 -1.85 7.89
N TRP A 186 -15.04 -2.49 9.06
CA TRP A 186 -14.87 -1.79 10.33
C TRP A 186 -13.45 -1.18 10.47
N LEU A 187 -12.41 -1.94 10.12
CA LEU A 187 -11.03 -1.45 10.14
C LEU A 187 -10.83 -0.28 9.19
N LYS A 188 -11.45 -0.32 8.03
CA LYS A 188 -11.37 0.76 7.04
C LYS A 188 -12.02 2.05 7.56
N GLU A 189 -13.19 1.94 8.21
CA GLU A 189 -13.95 3.09 8.69
C GLU A 189 -13.38 3.67 10.00
N ASN A 190 -13.04 2.79 10.95
CA ASN A 190 -12.76 3.20 12.34
C ASN A 190 -11.29 2.98 12.74
N GLY A 191 -10.57 2.08 12.05
CA GLY A 191 -9.24 1.65 12.47
C GLY A 191 -8.24 2.80 12.59
N LEU A 192 -8.27 3.75 11.67
CA LEU A 192 -7.40 4.93 11.72
C LEU A 192 -7.72 5.83 12.93
N HIS A 193 -9.00 6.05 13.23
CA HIS A 193 -9.39 6.86 14.40
C HIS A 193 -8.98 6.20 15.71
N GLU A 194 -9.07 4.87 15.81
CA GLU A 194 -8.64 4.14 16.98
C GLU A 194 -7.10 4.14 17.13
N LEU A 195 -6.38 4.10 16.03
CA LEU A 195 -4.92 4.20 16.02
C LEU A 195 -4.46 5.64 16.32
N ASP A 196 -5.11 6.66 15.74
CA ASP A 196 -4.79 8.09 15.94
C ASP A 196 -5.03 8.54 17.37
N ARG A 197 -6.08 8.04 18.06
CA ARG A 197 -6.36 8.38 19.49
C ARG A 197 -5.21 8.04 20.42
N VAL A 198 -4.31 7.21 20.01
CA VAL A 198 -3.22 6.71 20.84
C VAL A 198 -1.89 7.39 20.50
N VAL A 199 -1.84 8.11 19.39
CA VAL A 199 -0.67 8.91 18.96
C VAL A 199 -0.82 10.39 19.37
N GLU A 200 -1.64 10.71 20.38
CA GLU A 200 -1.77 12.06 20.99
C GLU A 200 -0.50 12.50 21.75
N GLY A 201 0.61 12.46 21.08
CA GLY A 201 1.82 13.18 21.36
C GLY A 201 2.35 13.64 20.01
N ASP A 202 3.05 14.70 19.88
CA ASP A 202 3.68 15.44 18.76
C ASP A 202 3.57 14.96 17.29
N LEU A 203 3.10 13.73 17.05
CA LEU A 203 2.87 13.15 15.71
C LEU A 203 1.53 13.58 15.08
N VAL A 204 0.58 14.11 15.83
CA VAL A 204 -0.76 14.51 15.34
C VAL A 204 -0.70 15.60 14.26
N ALA A 205 0.29 16.47 14.31
CA ALA A 205 0.48 17.51 13.29
C ALA A 205 0.93 16.94 11.93
N THR A 206 1.55 15.75 11.93
CA THR A 206 2.05 15.08 10.72
C THR A 206 1.03 14.13 10.11
N ALA A 207 0.16 13.52 10.93
CA ALA A 207 -0.85 12.53 10.48
C ALA A 207 -1.91 13.14 9.54
N ARG A 208 -2.25 14.42 9.67
CA ARG A 208 -3.16 15.10 8.73
C ARG A 208 -2.61 15.27 7.31
N ARG A 209 -1.32 14.97 7.07
CA ARG A 209 -0.67 15.07 5.76
C ARG A 209 -0.54 13.75 5.01
N SER A 210 -0.91 12.63 5.59
CA SER A 210 -0.77 11.32 4.94
C SER A 210 -2.01 10.89 4.14
N GLU A 211 -2.73 11.83 3.51
CA GLU A 211 -3.83 11.47 2.60
C GLU A 211 -3.35 10.52 1.47
N ALA A 212 -2.08 10.66 1.05
CA ALA A 212 -1.47 9.78 0.07
C ALA A 212 -1.43 8.31 0.52
N ALA A 213 -1.23 8.01 1.79
CA ALA A 213 -1.23 6.64 2.32
C ALA A 213 -2.58 5.94 2.16
N ARG A 214 -3.67 6.70 2.05
CA ARG A 214 -5.04 6.17 1.86
C ARG A 214 -5.36 5.81 0.42
N VAL A 215 -4.53 6.27 -0.52
CA VAL A 215 -4.76 6.05 -1.95
C VAL A 215 -4.39 4.63 -2.37
N TYR A 216 -3.44 4.01 -1.68
CA TYR A 216 -2.78 2.81 -2.13
C TYR A 216 -2.92 1.63 -1.16
N LEU A 217 -3.08 0.45 -1.73
CA LEU A 217 -2.80 -0.84 -1.08
C LEU A 217 -1.39 -1.27 -1.51
N MET A 218 -0.45 -1.32 -0.57
CA MET A 218 0.95 -1.66 -0.80
C MET A 218 1.46 -2.66 0.24
N PRO A 219 2.03 -3.81 -0.18
CA PRO A 219 1.96 -4.35 -1.53
C PRO A 219 0.53 -4.71 -1.95
N PRO A 220 0.26 -4.91 -3.26
CA PRO A 220 -1.04 -5.38 -3.74
C PRO A 220 -1.47 -6.69 -3.07
N VAL A 221 -2.74 -6.79 -2.67
CA VAL A 221 -3.24 -7.93 -1.87
C VAL A 221 -3.74 -9.12 -2.69
N THR A 222 -4.07 -8.91 -3.98
CA THR A 222 -4.50 -9.99 -4.88
C THR A 222 -3.29 -10.68 -5.51
N HIS A 223 -3.36 -11.99 -5.74
CA HIS A 223 -2.30 -12.74 -6.42
C HIS A 223 -2.29 -12.52 -7.95
N HIS A 224 -3.41 -12.11 -8.52
CA HIS A 224 -3.56 -11.77 -9.93
C HIS A 224 -3.57 -10.25 -10.14
N LEU A 225 -3.38 -9.81 -11.39
CA LEU A 225 -3.58 -8.42 -11.75
C LEU A 225 -5.05 -8.01 -11.53
N THR A 226 -5.26 -6.78 -11.10
CA THR A 226 -6.60 -6.22 -10.96
C THR A 226 -6.68 -4.80 -11.50
N ALA A 227 -7.89 -4.31 -11.67
CA ALA A 227 -8.11 -2.93 -12.09
C ALA A 227 -7.42 -1.96 -11.13
N THR A 228 -6.82 -0.92 -11.69
CA THR A 228 -6.06 0.12 -11.00
C THR A 228 -4.77 -0.32 -10.31
N ASP A 229 -4.23 -1.49 -10.68
CA ASP A 229 -2.84 -1.82 -10.35
C ASP A 229 -1.88 -0.84 -11.02
N LEU A 230 -0.84 -0.45 -10.29
CA LEU A 230 0.30 0.29 -10.80
C LEU A 230 1.44 -0.67 -11.11
N LEU A 231 1.85 -0.67 -12.36
CA LEU A 231 2.89 -1.54 -12.91
C LEU A 231 4.09 -0.73 -13.36
N ILE A 232 5.28 -1.33 -13.28
CA ILE A 232 6.50 -0.82 -13.92
C ILE A 232 6.90 -1.81 -15.00
N ASP A 233 6.99 -1.35 -16.25
CA ASP A 233 7.49 -2.14 -17.36
C ASP A 233 9.01 -2.40 -17.26
N PRO A 234 9.59 -3.31 -18.06
CA PRO A 234 11.03 -3.58 -18.04
C PRO A 234 11.92 -2.39 -18.39
N GLN A 235 11.34 -1.34 -19.00
CA GLN A 235 12.03 -0.09 -19.36
C GLN A 235 11.92 0.98 -18.25
N GLY A 236 11.25 0.67 -17.13
CA GLY A 236 11.03 1.59 -16.01
C GLY A 236 9.86 2.55 -16.19
N GLY A 237 9.04 2.33 -17.22
CA GLY A 237 7.81 3.08 -17.47
C GLY A 237 6.68 2.68 -16.53
N TRP A 238 5.92 3.65 -16.04
CA TRP A 238 4.78 3.42 -15.15
C TRP A 238 3.46 3.32 -15.92
N TRP A 239 2.60 2.41 -15.46
CA TRP A 239 1.33 2.10 -16.10
C TRP A 239 0.24 1.83 -15.08
N LEU A 240 -0.99 2.25 -15.38
CA LEU A 240 -2.19 1.96 -14.60
C LEU A 240 -3.06 0.96 -15.35
N VAL A 241 -3.46 -0.13 -14.70
CA VAL A 241 -4.38 -1.12 -15.27
C VAL A 241 -5.79 -0.55 -15.34
N LEU A 242 -6.38 -0.57 -16.55
CA LEU A 242 -7.73 -0.10 -16.84
C LEU A 242 -8.73 -1.25 -17.08
N THR A 243 -8.23 -2.44 -17.37
CA THR A 243 -9.08 -3.64 -17.58
C THR A 243 -9.89 -3.93 -16.31
N PRO A 244 -11.21 -4.16 -16.41
CA PRO A 244 -12.05 -4.46 -15.26
C PRO A 244 -11.56 -5.64 -14.43
N ALA A 245 -11.67 -5.54 -13.12
CA ALA A 245 -11.24 -6.59 -12.18
C ALA A 245 -11.94 -7.93 -12.43
N CYS A 246 -13.21 -7.92 -12.84
CA CYS A 246 -13.97 -9.14 -13.13
C CYS A 246 -13.44 -9.92 -14.35
N ASP A 247 -12.68 -9.29 -15.23
CA ASP A 247 -12.11 -9.91 -16.43
C ASP A 247 -10.68 -10.41 -16.18
N LEU A 248 -10.02 -9.87 -15.14
CA LEU A 248 -8.69 -10.25 -14.69
C LEU A 248 -8.69 -11.27 -13.55
N TYR A 249 -9.86 -11.49 -12.92
CA TYR A 249 -9.97 -12.37 -11.76
C TYR A 249 -9.58 -13.82 -12.09
N GLU A 250 -8.75 -14.39 -11.20
CA GLU A 250 -8.31 -15.78 -11.24
C GLU A 250 -8.45 -16.39 -9.84
N ASP A 251 -8.85 -17.66 -9.78
CA ASP A 251 -8.80 -18.40 -8.52
C ASP A 251 -7.35 -18.69 -8.14
N ARG A 252 -7.09 -18.75 -6.84
CA ARG A 252 -5.75 -19.12 -6.35
C ARG A 252 -5.40 -20.54 -6.79
N PRO A 253 -4.11 -20.83 -7.12
CA PRO A 253 -3.68 -22.17 -7.49
C PRO A 253 -4.00 -23.25 -6.45
N GLU A 254 -4.01 -22.87 -5.15
CA GLU A 254 -4.33 -23.75 -4.04
C GLU A 254 -5.83 -23.95 -3.83
N SER A 255 -6.66 -23.25 -4.61
CA SER A 255 -8.11 -23.35 -4.52
C SER A 255 -8.56 -24.78 -4.84
N ARG A 256 -9.36 -25.37 -3.95
CA ARG A 256 -9.93 -26.73 -4.15
C ARG A 256 -11.14 -26.73 -5.09
N VAL A 257 -11.33 -25.66 -5.86
CA VAL A 257 -12.43 -25.56 -6.81
C VAL A 257 -12.17 -26.51 -8.00
N SER A 258 -13.16 -27.32 -8.34
CA SER A 258 -13.04 -28.32 -9.41
C SER A 258 -12.80 -27.72 -10.80
N LYS A 259 -13.19 -26.47 -11.02
CA LYS A 259 -12.94 -25.70 -12.25
C LYS A 259 -12.50 -24.30 -11.84
N PRO A 260 -11.20 -24.09 -11.64
CA PRO A 260 -10.69 -22.77 -11.27
C PRO A 260 -10.98 -21.75 -12.37
N ARG A 261 -11.40 -20.58 -11.95
CA ARG A 261 -11.61 -19.45 -12.86
C ARG A 261 -10.25 -18.91 -13.30
N VAL A 262 -10.14 -18.65 -14.58
CA VAL A 262 -9.01 -17.98 -15.23
C VAL A 262 -9.44 -16.62 -15.75
N ALA A 263 -8.50 -15.73 -16.00
CA ALA A 263 -8.79 -14.45 -16.62
C ALA A 263 -9.51 -14.64 -17.96
N LYS A 264 -10.48 -13.77 -18.24
CA LYS A 264 -11.30 -13.85 -19.45
C LYS A 264 -10.65 -13.16 -20.65
N VAL A 265 -9.63 -12.32 -20.41
CA VAL A 265 -8.99 -11.48 -21.42
C VAL A 265 -7.60 -11.99 -21.78
N GLN A 266 -7.22 -11.80 -23.02
CA GLN A 266 -5.86 -12.06 -23.51
C GLN A 266 -4.97 -10.81 -23.46
N TYR A 267 -5.57 -9.63 -23.42
CA TYR A 267 -4.89 -8.35 -23.40
C TYR A 267 -5.38 -7.48 -22.24
N VAL A 268 -4.47 -6.75 -21.64
CA VAL A 268 -4.73 -5.79 -20.57
C VAL A 268 -4.62 -4.38 -21.14
N HIS A 269 -5.62 -3.55 -20.88
CA HIS A 269 -5.58 -2.14 -21.21
C HIS A 269 -4.87 -1.37 -20.10
N LEU A 270 -3.87 -0.58 -20.48
CA LEU A 270 -2.99 0.14 -19.58
C LEU A 270 -2.94 1.61 -19.99
N ALA A 271 -3.17 2.53 -19.05
CA ALA A 271 -2.91 3.94 -19.24
C ALA A 271 -1.48 4.28 -18.81
N LYS A 272 -0.78 5.10 -19.62
CA LYS A 272 0.54 5.60 -19.26
C LYS A 272 0.44 6.49 -18.03
N ALA A 273 1.36 6.27 -17.10
CA ALA A 273 1.54 7.06 -15.90
C ALA A 273 2.89 7.76 -15.96
N ASP A 274 2.88 9.06 -16.16
CA ASP A 274 4.10 9.84 -16.31
C ASP A 274 4.55 10.40 -14.96
N ARG A 275 5.85 10.32 -14.65
CA ARG A 275 6.42 10.93 -13.46
C ARG A 275 6.39 12.44 -13.52
N VAL A 276 5.99 13.06 -12.42
CA VAL A 276 6.10 14.51 -12.23
C VAL A 276 7.43 14.80 -11.54
N PHE A 277 8.30 15.59 -12.18
CA PHE A 277 9.58 16.00 -11.60
C PHE A 277 9.47 17.43 -11.05
N THR A 278 9.96 17.61 -9.82
CA THR A 278 10.34 18.92 -9.29
C THR A 278 11.83 19.15 -9.56
N ASP A 279 12.28 20.41 -9.65
CA ASP A 279 13.68 20.77 -10.00
C ASP A 279 14.73 20.18 -9.04
N GLU A 280 14.34 19.75 -7.85
CA GLU A 280 15.20 19.13 -6.84
C GLU A 280 15.56 17.66 -7.13
N GLY A 281 14.90 17.04 -8.12
CA GLY A 281 15.03 15.59 -8.43
C GLY A 281 15.72 15.26 -9.73
N ASN A 282 16.52 16.17 -10.32
CA ASN A 282 17.18 15.95 -11.60
C ASN A 282 18.43 15.05 -11.45
N SER A 283 18.23 13.76 -11.13
CA SER A 283 19.27 12.76 -11.34
C SER A 283 19.23 12.30 -12.79
N SER A 284 20.37 12.30 -13.44
CA SER A 284 20.61 12.08 -14.87
C SER A 284 20.19 10.70 -15.42
N GLU A 285 19.50 9.87 -14.67
CA GLU A 285 19.22 8.47 -14.99
C GLU A 285 17.80 8.16 -15.43
N SER A 286 16.87 9.11 -15.39
CA SER A 286 15.50 8.89 -15.87
C SER A 286 15.07 10.06 -16.75
N PRO A 287 14.62 9.82 -18.00
CA PRO A 287 14.17 10.90 -18.86
C PRO A 287 12.96 11.58 -18.23
N PRO A 288 12.96 12.92 -18.12
CA PRO A 288 11.80 13.66 -17.67
C PRO A 288 10.70 13.52 -18.72
N ILE A 289 9.57 12.93 -18.35
CA ILE A 289 8.45 12.75 -19.27
C ILE A 289 7.57 14.00 -19.29
N ILE A 290 7.44 14.68 -18.14
CA ILE A 290 6.85 16.03 -18.08
C ILE A 290 7.68 16.87 -17.13
N SER A 291 8.41 17.87 -17.66
CA SER A 291 9.03 18.90 -16.85
C SER A 291 8.01 20.00 -16.57
N TRP A 292 7.35 19.95 -15.43
CA TRP A 292 6.35 20.93 -15.03
C TRP A 292 6.93 22.33 -14.80
N GLN A 293 8.22 22.44 -14.58
CA GLN A 293 8.91 23.70 -14.28
C GLN A 293 9.61 24.30 -15.51
N SER A 294 10.23 23.51 -16.36
CA SER A 294 10.82 24.02 -17.60
C SER A 294 9.76 24.52 -18.59
N SER A 295 8.57 23.97 -18.50
CA SER A 295 7.41 24.37 -19.31
C SER A 295 6.63 25.54 -18.70
N ALA A 296 6.95 26.01 -17.51
CA ALA A 296 6.34 27.20 -16.90
C ALA A 296 6.52 28.48 -17.75
N LYS A 297 7.31 28.43 -18.81
CA LYS A 297 7.46 29.50 -19.80
C LYS A 297 6.28 29.55 -20.79
N SER A 298 5.49 28.49 -20.90
CA SER A 298 4.32 28.45 -21.77
C SER A 298 3.02 28.42 -20.95
N ASN A 299 2.05 29.28 -21.30
CA ASN A 299 0.73 29.27 -20.66
C ASN A 299 -0.02 27.94 -20.85
N ARG A 300 0.36 27.15 -21.88
CA ARG A 300 -0.21 25.84 -22.19
C ARG A 300 0.14 24.79 -21.13
N ASP A 301 1.35 24.84 -20.61
CA ASP A 301 1.87 23.82 -19.69
C ASP A 301 1.43 24.07 -18.24
N LYS A 302 1.27 25.34 -17.85
CA LYS A 302 0.58 25.70 -16.60
C LYS A 302 -0.85 25.18 -16.59
N GLY A 303 -1.53 25.17 -17.73
CA GLY A 303 -2.84 24.61 -17.89
C GLY A 303 -2.88 23.08 -17.70
N LEU A 304 -1.87 22.35 -18.17
CA LEU A 304 -1.76 20.88 -17.98
C LEU A 304 -1.61 20.50 -16.50
N ALA A 305 -0.72 21.20 -15.78
CA ALA A 305 -0.53 20.98 -14.35
C ALA A 305 -1.84 21.18 -13.58
N GLN A 306 -2.52 22.30 -13.83
CA GLN A 306 -3.79 22.60 -13.19
C GLN A 306 -4.87 21.57 -13.53
N ARG A 307 -4.88 21.05 -14.77
CA ARG A 307 -5.87 20.07 -15.23
C ARG A 307 -5.69 18.70 -14.56
N ALA A 308 -4.47 18.23 -14.37
CA ALA A 308 -4.19 16.93 -13.74
C ALA A 308 -4.74 16.84 -12.31
N PHE A 309 -4.81 17.98 -11.59
CA PHE A 309 -5.35 18.06 -10.24
C PHE A 309 -6.85 18.45 -10.18
N ARG A 310 -7.48 18.66 -11.32
CA ARG A 310 -8.93 18.96 -11.37
C ARG A 310 -9.74 17.68 -11.43
N VAL A 311 -10.75 17.60 -10.58
CA VAL A 311 -11.67 16.45 -10.52
C VAL A 311 -12.51 16.33 -11.80
N ASP A 312 -12.75 17.43 -12.48
CA ASP A 312 -13.57 17.51 -13.70
C ASP A 312 -12.78 17.33 -15.01
N ASP A 313 -11.45 17.21 -14.97
CA ASP A 313 -10.69 16.90 -16.18
C ASP A 313 -10.92 15.43 -16.59
N ASN A 314 -11.26 15.22 -17.85
CA ASN A 314 -11.58 13.88 -18.37
C ASN A 314 -10.35 13.15 -18.92
N ARG A 315 -9.20 13.81 -19.10
CA ARG A 315 -8.00 13.21 -19.66
C ARG A 315 -6.96 12.86 -18.63
N TYR A 316 -6.70 13.76 -17.68
CA TYR A 316 -5.59 13.63 -16.75
C TYR A 316 -6.05 13.37 -15.32
N ARG A 317 -5.31 12.52 -14.60
CA ARG A 317 -5.46 12.30 -13.16
C ARG A 317 -4.10 12.25 -12.51
N ALA A 318 -3.94 12.98 -11.40
CA ALA A 318 -2.74 12.93 -10.57
C ALA A 318 -2.86 11.86 -9.49
N LEU A 319 -1.75 11.20 -9.23
CA LEU A 319 -1.56 10.29 -8.10
C LEU A 319 -0.41 10.82 -7.24
N PRO A 320 -0.62 11.00 -5.93
CA PRO A 320 0.38 11.56 -5.03
C PRO A 320 1.50 10.57 -4.72
N ARG A 321 2.69 11.09 -4.45
CA ARG A 321 3.84 10.30 -4.01
C ARG A 321 3.55 9.59 -2.67
N TYR A 322 3.88 8.29 -2.61
CA TYR A 322 3.88 7.52 -1.37
C TYR A 322 4.81 6.30 -1.48
N LEU A 323 5.73 6.14 -0.53
CA LEU A 323 6.75 5.08 -0.55
C LEU A 323 7.43 4.96 -1.92
N ASP A 324 7.32 3.79 -2.58
CA ASP A 324 7.93 3.51 -3.90
C ASP A 324 7.17 4.16 -5.08
N VAL A 325 5.96 4.68 -4.85
CA VAL A 325 5.18 5.36 -5.89
C VAL A 325 5.60 6.83 -5.94
N PRO A 326 6.16 7.34 -7.05
CA PRO A 326 6.43 8.77 -7.23
C PRO A 326 5.15 9.55 -7.49
N ASP A 327 5.22 10.88 -7.54
CA ASP A 327 4.14 11.68 -8.11
C ASP A 327 3.94 11.32 -9.57
N LEU A 328 2.71 10.89 -9.93
CA LEU A 328 2.35 10.43 -11.27
C LEU A 328 1.18 11.23 -11.83
N VAL A 329 1.16 11.35 -13.15
CA VAL A 329 0.00 11.82 -13.91
C VAL A 329 -0.41 10.75 -14.90
N ILE A 330 -1.63 10.26 -14.77
CA ILE A 330 -2.24 9.30 -15.69
C ILE A 330 -2.82 10.06 -16.87
N ASP A 331 -2.48 9.64 -18.11
CA ASP A 331 -3.05 10.18 -19.36
C ASP A 331 -3.97 9.13 -20.01
N PHE A 332 -5.28 9.35 -19.94
CA PHE A 332 -6.27 8.44 -20.51
C PHE A 332 -6.37 8.48 -22.05
N GLU A 333 -5.65 9.35 -22.72
CA GLU A 333 -5.49 9.30 -24.18
C GLU A 333 -4.25 8.48 -24.59
N ASN A 334 -3.32 8.20 -23.65
CA ASN A 334 -2.14 7.38 -23.88
C ASN A 334 -2.36 5.96 -23.31
N VAL A 335 -3.17 5.19 -24.03
CA VAL A 335 -3.55 3.83 -23.62
C VAL A 335 -2.91 2.81 -24.54
N SER A 336 -2.39 1.75 -23.98
CA SER A 336 -1.82 0.59 -24.69
C SER A 336 -2.55 -0.68 -24.32
N SER A 337 -2.60 -1.61 -25.27
CA SER A 337 -3.04 -2.99 -25.04
C SER A 337 -1.81 -3.90 -25.04
N VAL A 338 -1.59 -4.58 -23.92
CA VAL A 338 -0.43 -5.48 -23.72
C VAL A 338 -0.95 -6.88 -23.47
N ALA A 339 -0.25 -7.91 -23.94
CA ALA A 339 -0.62 -9.29 -23.66
C ALA A 339 -0.63 -9.53 -22.12
N LEU A 340 -1.65 -10.23 -21.63
CA LEU A 340 -1.81 -10.49 -20.18
C LEU A 340 -0.56 -11.13 -19.58
N ASP A 341 0.03 -12.12 -20.25
CA ASP A 341 1.21 -12.84 -19.77
C ASP A 341 2.45 -11.92 -19.72
N GLU A 342 2.56 -10.97 -20.64
CA GLU A 342 3.61 -9.95 -20.60
C GLU A 342 3.41 -9.00 -19.40
N ALA A 343 2.20 -8.51 -19.23
CA ALA A 343 1.86 -7.59 -18.11
C ALA A 343 2.06 -8.26 -16.73
N ARG A 344 1.83 -9.58 -16.62
CA ARG A 344 2.12 -10.35 -15.38
C ARG A 344 3.61 -10.38 -15.04
N GLY A 345 4.48 -10.29 -16.03
CA GLY A 345 5.93 -10.23 -15.84
C GLY A 345 6.45 -8.85 -15.37
N TRP A 346 5.61 -7.84 -15.39
CA TRP A 346 6.00 -6.49 -14.95
C TRP A 346 5.98 -6.37 -13.42
N LYS A 347 6.79 -5.43 -12.88
CA LYS A 347 6.81 -5.18 -11.44
C LYS A 347 5.49 -4.52 -11.02
N ARG A 348 4.68 -5.22 -10.24
CA ARG A 348 3.47 -4.70 -9.60
C ARG A 348 3.84 -4.00 -8.30
N VAL A 349 3.52 -2.72 -8.17
CA VAL A 349 3.97 -1.88 -7.04
C VAL A 349 2.84 -1.63 -6.04
N ALA A 350 1.68 -1.23 -6.52
CA ALA A 350 0.54 -0.86 -5.70
C ALA A 350 -0.78 -1.14 -6.42
N THR A 351 -1.88 -1.18 -5.69
CA THR A 351 -3.25 -1.08 -6.21
C THR A 351 -3.90 0.14 -5.60
N LEU A 352 -4.73 0.88 -6.36
CA LEU A 352 -5.51 1.95 -5.75
C LEU A 352 -6.61 1.37 -4.85
N ASP A 353 -6.75 1.92 -3.64
CA ASP A 353 -7.84 1.54 -2.74
C ASP A 353 -9.16 2.25 -3.12
N SER A 354 -10.28 1.71 -2.68
CA SER A 354 -11.59 2.35 -2.74
C SER A 354 -11.64 3.57 -1.81
N PRO A 355 -12.20 4.72 -2.19
CA PRO A 355 -12.94 5.00 -3.43
C PRO A 355 -12.08 5.51 -4.60
N PHE A 356 -10.76 5.56 -4.46
CA PHE A 356 -9.85 6.12 -5.49
C PHE A 356 -9.83 5.25 -6.75
N SER A 357 -9.91 3.93 -6.59
CA SER A 357 -9.99 2.98 -7.69
C SER A 357 -11.22 3.25 -8.57
N GLU A 358 -12.39 3.36 -7.96
CA GLU A 358 -13.65 3.62 -8.66
C GLU A 358 -13.64 4.99 -9.33
N ALA A 359 -13.14 6.01 -8.62
CA ALA A 359 -13.04 7.36 -9.17
C ALA A 359 -12.13 7.41 -10.42
N MET A 360 -11.04 6.62 -10.41
CA MET A 360 -10.11 6.51 -11.53
C MET A 360 -10.78 5.84 -12.75
N LEU A 361 -11.49 4.72 -12.54
CA LEU A 361 -12.19 4.00 -13.60
C LEU A 361 -13.37 4.80 -14.18
N ILE A 362 -14.10 5.54 -13.34
CA ILE A 362 -15.14 6.46 -13.78
C ILE A 362 -14.54 7.58 -14.63
N ALA A 363 -13.40 8.13 -14.24
CA ALA A 363 -12.72 9.16 -15.01
C ALA A 363 -12.29 8.65 -16.40
N TYR A 364 -11.73 7.44 -16.45
CA TYR A 364 -11.40 6.76 -17.70
C TYR A 364 -12.64 6.54 -18.56
N SER A 365 -13.73 5.99 -18.01
CA SER A 365 -14.98 5.76 -18.74
C SER A 365 -15.53 7.07 -19.35
N ARG A 366 -15.47 8.18 -18.60
CA ARG A 366 -15.86 9.50 -19.11
C ARG A 366 -14.93 10.01 -20.21
N SER A 367 -13.63 9.69 -20.12
CA SER A 367 -12.67 10.05 -21.15
C SER A 367 -12.96 9.35 -22.47
N VAL A 368 -13.23 8.05 -22.44
CA VAL A 368 -13.50 7.21 -23.63
C VAL A 368 -14.91 7.46 -24.20
N GLY A 369 -15.88 7.69 -23.32
CA GLY A 369 -17.28 7.88 -23.69
C GLY A 369 -17.62 9.29 -24.21
N ARG A 370 -16.62 10.15 -24.45
CA ARG A 370 -16.88 11.48 -25.00
C ARG A 370 -17.38 11.38 -26.42
N ILE A 371 -18.60 11.88 -26.65
CA ILE A 371 -19.11 12.11 -27.99
C ILE A 371 -18.62 13.49 -28.44
N GLY A 372 -17.67 13.54 -29.37
CA GLY A 372 -17.22 14.77 -29.97
C GLY A 372 -18.36 15.34 -30.81
N THR A 373 -18.91 16.48 -30.41
CA THR A 373 -19.74 17.30 -31.29
C THR A 373 -18.85 18.33 -31.98
N PRO A 374 -19.11 18.69 -33.24
CA PRO A 374 -18.45 19.82 -33.84
C PRO A 374 -18.64 21.07 -32.96
N ASP A 375 -17.62 21.92 -32.91
CA ASP A 375 -17.73 23.19 -32.20
C ASP A 375 -18.88 24.00 -32.76
N LEU A 376 -19.92 24.17 -31.96
CA LEU A 376 -21.06 25.03 -32.32
C LEU A 376 -20.76 26.43 -31.82
N SER A 377 -20.91 27.42 -32.72
CA SER A 377 -20.90 28.81 -32.30
C SER A 377 -22.20 29.13 -31.58
N PHE A 378 -22.11 29.27 -30.27
CA PHE A 378 -23.26 29.72 -29.46
C PHE A 378 -23.44 31.22 -29.44
N ASP A 379 -22.61 32.00 -30.14
CA ASP A 379 -22.64 33.46 -30.12
C ASP A 379 -24.01 34.01 -30.63
N GLU A 380 -24.55 33.41 -31.69
CA GLU A 380 -25.88 33.79 -32.20
C GLU A 380 -27.01 33.40 -31.24
N VAL A 381 -26.88 32.27 -30.57
CA VAL A 381 -27.86 31.81 -29.57
C VAL A 381 -27.85 32.74 -28.37
N GLN A 382 -26.66 33.09 -27.88
CA GLN A 382 -26.48 34.01 -26.75
C GLN A 382 -27.01 35.41 -27.07
N MET A 383 -26.79 35.89 -28.32
CA MET A 383 -27.36 37.18 -28.79
C MET A 383 -28.91 37.13 -28.85
N ARG A 384 -29.49 36.04 -29.38
CA ARG A 384 -30.97 35.88 -29.42
C ARG A 384 -31.58 35.80 -28.03
N LEU A 385 -30.86 35.23 -27.07
CA LEU A 385 -31.30 35.13 -25.67
C LEU A 385 -31.01 36.41 -24.85
N GLY A 386 -30.39 37.43 -25.47
CA GLY A 386 -30.04 38.67 -24.76
C GLY A 386 -28.92 38.53 -23.73
N LEU A 387 -28.17 37.44 -23.77
CA LEU A 387 -27.08 37.15 -22.83
C LEU A 387 -25.78 37.87 -23.17
N THR A 388 -25.60 38.24 -24.44
CA THR A 388 -24.46 39.03 -24.93
C THR A 388 -24.93 40.16 -25.83
N LYS A 389 -24.27 41.33 -25.72
CA LYS A 389 -24.52 42.45 -26.64
C LYS A 389 -23.77 42.22 -27.96
N PRO A 390 -24.33 42.57 -29.12
CA PRO A 390 -23.61 42.47 -30.37
C PRO A 390 -22.36 43.34 -30.32
N LYS A 391 -21.20 42.77 -30.67
CA LYS A 391 -19.94 43.51 -30.83
C LYS A 391 -20.16 44.49 -31.96
N SER A 392 -20.12 45.79 -31.66
CA SER A 392 -20.19 46.84 -32.66
C SER A 392 -19.00 46.71 -33.62
N GLY A 393 -19.20 46.24 -34.84
CA GLY A 393 -18.18 46.29 -35.85
C GLY A 393 -17.96 45.10 -36.78
N SER A 394 -18.82 44.08 -36.80
CA SER A 394 -18.65 42.98 -37.76
C SER A 394 -19.98 42.40 -38.25
N PHE A 395 -20.72 43.16 -39.02
CA PHE A 395 -21.66 42.57 -39.97
C PHE A 395 -21.09 42.81 -41.38
N PRO A 396 -20.83 41.76 -42.16
CA PRO A 396 -20.71 41.95 -43.60
C PRO A 396 -22.09 42.32 -44.14
N GLU A 397 -22.16 43.50 -44.68
CA GLU A 397 -23.32 44.04 -45.40
C GLU A 397 -23.51 43.28 -46.72
N GLN A 398 -23.99 42.02 -46.67
CA GLN A 398 -24.38 41.27 -47.86
C GLN A 398 -25.42 40.21 -47.50
N LEU A 399 -26.67 40.62 -47.39
CA LEU A 399 -27.86 39.80 -47.63
C LEU A 399 -29.10 40.68 -47.61
N SER A 400 -29.08 41.73 -48.38
CA SER A 400 -30.31 42.50 -48.80
C SER A 400 -30.45 42.48 -50.30
N SER A 401 -30.76 41.33 -50.88
CA SER A 401 -31.42 41.25 -52.17
C SER A 401 -32.10 39.88 -52.27
N ALA A 402 -33.28 39.79 -51.70
CA ALA A 402 -34.22 38.76 -52.08
C ALA A 402 -34.89 39.23 -53.40
N PRO A 403 -34.90 38.45 -54.49
CA PRO A 403 -35.63 38.75 -55.63
C PRO A 403 -37.14 38.59 -55.36
N GLN A 404 -37.88 39.71 -55.47
CA GLN A 404 -39.30 39.66 -55.59
C GLN A 404 -39.63 39.05 -56.98
N ASN A 405 -40.00 37.82 -57.06
CA ASN A 405 -40.69 37.26 -58.18
C ASN A 405 -42.05 36.76 -57.73
N GLY A 406 -43.04 37.64 -57.95
CA GLY A 406 -44.43 37.27 -57.98
C GLY A 406 -44.70 36.36 -59.19
N ALA A 407 -45.27 35.21 -58.92
CA ALA A 407 -46.00 34.39 -59.86
C ALA A 407 -47.42 34.18 -59.34
N VAL A 408 -48.34 34.95 -59.85
CA VAL A 408 -49.76 34.74 -59.76
C VAL A 408 -50.10 33.46 -60.50
N ILE A 409 -50.75 32.53 -59.85
CA ILE A 409 -51.48 31.43 -60.48
C ILE A 409 -52.90 31.53 -59.99
N SER A 410 -53.79 31.83 -60.86
CA SER A 410 -55.26 31.68 -60.78
C SER A 410 -55.71 30.85 -61.99
N PRO A 411 -56.93 30.32 -61.99
CA PRO A 411 -57.60 29.43 -61.03
C PRO A 411 -57.51 27.93 -61.42
#